data_44713040bf60b42b5ae19dbe2dffd43b
#
_entry.id   44713040bf60b42b5ae19dbe2dffd43b
#
_cell.length_a   1.000
_cell.length_b   1.000
_cell.length_c   1.000
_cell.angle_alpha   90.00
_cell.angle_beta   90.00
_cell.angle_gamma   90.00
#
_symmetry.space_group_name_H-M   'P 1'
#
loop_
_entity.id
_entity.type
_entity.pdbx_description
1 polymer ?
#
loop_
_entity_poly.entity_id
_entity_poly.type
_entity_poly.pdbx_seq_one_letter_code
_entity_poly.pdbx_strand_id
1 'polypeptide(L)'
;MFAKKPKTTLAMLAGILILSSFAYSGAPEGSVMKHEQAASLIEDQVRELFQIVRGKRVGLVTNPTGVDGRMRMIADRLREDPNTTVAAFFAPEHGLRGNIQAGQKIADHLDPVTSIPVYSLYGQRPAPSPEALEGIDILVFDIQDVGARFYTFDWTMTYAMEAAARKKIPYVVFDRPNPIGGHVVEGAPNTFDCGLIGRLPAGHEFGVATRHGLTIGELAQFVNGEWLGNAANLTVVKIRGWRRSQYFDETGRLWVPPSPNMPTLDTAIVYPGMCVFEGTNLSEGRGTTRPFETIGAPFVQPLQLVSVLERKQLPGVIFRPTFFTPTFSKWQGQLCGGVQVHVIDRETFRPIHTALVLLKTLIEQYPSQVEVTPFASKLMGIPDFHQRIGKESVEQIEASWKSNLERYLEIRKKYLLYPE
;
A
#
# COMPACT_ATOMS: atom_id res chain seq x y z
N MET A 1 86.76 16.24 -34.27
CA MET A 1 86.08 15.54 -35.35
C MET A 1 84.56 15.66 -35.10
N PHE A 2 83.94 16.52 -35.92
CA PHE A 2 82.59 17.08 -35.64
C PHE A 2 81.51 16.15 -36.20
N ALA A 3 80.51 15.74 -35.36
CA ALA A 3 79.33 15.06 -35.82
C ALA A 3 78.12 16.05 -35.75
N LYS A 4 77.47 16.19 -36.93
CA LYS A 4 76.28 17.03 -37.15
C LYS A 4 75.04 16.45 -36.50
N LYS A 5 74.27 17.27 -35.81
CA LYS A 5 72.86 16.95 -35.35
C LYS A 5 71.88 17.16 -36.51
N PRO A 6 70.89 16.31 -36.69
CA PRO A 6 69.79 16.58 -37.63
C PRO A 6 68.73 17.47 -36.99
N LYS A 7 68.18 18.42 -37.75
CA LYS A 7 67.03 19.25 -37.42
C LYS A 7 65.75 18.44 -37.51
N THR A 8 65.01 18.31 -36.40
CA THR A 8 63.69 17.71 -36.40
C THR A 8 62.65 18.84 -36.60
N THR A 9 61.93 18.74 -37.71
CA THR A 9 60.80 19.62 -38.04
C THR A 9 59.58 19.17 -37.23
N LEU A 10 59.05 20.11 -36.42
CA LEU A 10 57.84 19.90 -35.62
C LEU A 10 56.62 20.11 -36.51
N ALA A 11 55.96 19.04 -36.91
CA ALA A 11 54.66 19.11 -37.57
C ALA A 11 53.56 19.26 -36.50
N MET A 12 52.90 20.45 -36.44
CA MET A 12 51.68 20.64 -35.66
C MET A 12 50.53 19.83 -36.30
N LEU A 13 50.12 18.74 -35.66
CA LEU A 13 48.84 18.10 -35.92
C LEU A 13 47.78 18.84 -35.07
N ALA A 14 46.95 19.61 -35.76
CA ALA A 14 45.71 20.15 -35.18
C ALA A 14 44.71 19.00 -35.04
N GLY A 15 44.65 18.41 -33.88
CA GLY A 15 43.62 17.44 -33.55
C GLY A 15 42.27 18.16 -33.36
N ILE A 16 41.38 18.01 -34.32
CA ILE A 16 39.97 18.40 -34.17
C ILE A 16 39.34 17.43 -33.12
N LEU A 17 39.17 17.93 -31.90
CA LEU A 17 38.32 17.25 -30.90
C LEU A 17 36.89 17.39 -31.37
N ILE A 18 36.38 16.34 -32.02
CA ILE A 18 34.92 16.15 -32.19
C ILE A 18 34.39 15.73 -30.81
N LEU A 19 33.92 16.70 -30.05
CA LEU A 19 33.05 16.47 -28.92
C LEU A 19 31.73 15.93 -29.48
N SER A 20 31.64 14.59 -29.65
CA SER A 20 30.36 13.94 -29.77
C SER A 20 29.64 14.11 -28.45
N SER A 21 28.76 15.12 -28.38
CA SER A 21 27.71 15.18 -27.37
C SER A 21 26.84 13.94 -27.55
N PHE A 22 27.15 12.89 -26.82
CA PHE A 22 26.16 11.86 -26.55
C PHE A 22 25.02 12.56 -25.80
N ALA A 23 24.03 13.03 -26.55
CA ALA A 23 22.73 13.28 -25.99
C ALA A 23 22.26 11.94 -25.41
N TYR A 24 22.35 11.82 -24.10
CA TYR A 24 21.68 10.76 -23.36
C TYR A 24 20.20 10.95 -23.73
N SER A 25 19.68 10.13 -24.63
CA SER A 25 18.25 10.09 -24.94
C SER A 25 17.57 9.57 -23.70
N GLY A 26 17.28 10.51 -22.79
CA GLY A 26 16.59 10.29 -21.52
C GLY A 26 15.27 9.58 -21.75
N ALA A 27 14.65 9.20 -20.66
CA ALA A 27 13.29 8.66 -20.59
C ALA A 27 12.36 9.37 -21.62
N PRO A 28 11.41 8.69 -22.22
CA PRO A 28 10.54 9.29 -23.24
C PRO A 28 9.98 10.62 -22.71
N GLU A 29 10.10 11.69 -23.45
CA GLU A 29 9.73 13.07 -23.07
C GLU A 29 8.37 13.13 -22.37
N GLY A 30 7.42 12.27 -22.77
CA GLY A 30 6.09 12.16 -22.17
C GLY A 30 6.10 11.70 -20.70
N SER A 31 7.08 10.92 -20.23
CA SER A 31 7.12 10.44 -18.83
C SER A 31 7.67 11.52 -17.89
N VAL A 32 8.67 12.28 -18.34
CA VAL A 32 9.23 13.42 -17.58
C VAL A 32 8.17 14.52 -17.44
N MET A 33 7.47 14.85 -18.53
CA MET A 33 6.38 15.85 -18.49
C MET A 33 5.24 15.43 -17.54
N LYS A 34 4.85 14.17 -17.52
CA LYS A 34 3.84 13.66 -16.58
C LYS A 34 4.31 13.80 -15.13
N HIS A 35 5.57 13.48 -14.85
CA HIS A 35 6.13 13.61 -13.51
C HIS A 35 6.17 15.09 -13.06
N GLU A 36 6.64 16.01 -13.89
CA GLU A 36 6.69 17.44 -13.55
C GLU A 36 5.27 18.01 -13.31
N GLN A 37 4.29 17.61 -14.11
CA GLN A 37 2.90 17.98 -13.90
C GLN A 37 2.37 17.43 -12.56
N ALA A 38 2.64 16.15 -12.26
CA ALA A 38 2.25 15.54 -10.99
C ALA A 38 2.93 16.25 -9.81
N ALA A 39 4.21 16.57 -9.92
CA ALA A 39 4.97 17.29 -8.88
C ALA A 39 4.36 18.66 -8.59
N SER A 40 3.94 19.40 -9.63
CA SER A 40 3.24 20.68 -9.46
C SER A 40 1.91 20.55 -8.74
N LEU A 41 1.10 19.53 -9.09
CA LEU A 41 -0.19 19.27 -8.45
C LEU A 41 -0.03 18.84 -6.98
N ILE A 42 1.02 18.07 -6.67
CA ILE A 42 1.36 17.71 -5.29
C ILE A 42 1.78 18.95 -4.51
N GLU A 43 2.55 19.87 -5.13
CA GLU A 43 2.99 21.11 -4.48
C GLU A 43 1.81 22.04 -4.15
N ASP A 44 0.76 22.09 -4.99
CA ASP A 44 -0.49 22.80 -4.69
C ASP A 44 -1.18 22.21 -3.45
N GLN A 45 -1.22 20.88 -3.37
CA GLN A 45 -1.78 20.15 -2.22
C GLN A 45 -0.94 20.41 -0.95
N VAL A 46 0.38 20.41 -1.07
CA VAL A 46 1.29 20.73 0.05
C VAL A 46 1.11 22.17 0.54
N ARG A 47 0.96 23.14 -0.37
CA ARG A 47 0.68 24.55 0.02
C ARG A 47 -0.63 24.67 0.81
N GLU A 48 -1.67 23.93 0.45
CA GLU A 48 -2.93 23.90 1.19
C GLU A 48 -2.71 23.36 2.60
N LEU A 49 -1.98 22.24 2.76
CA LEU A 49 -1.64 21.70 4.07
C LEU A 49 -0.89 22.72 4.94
N PHE A 50 0.12 23.39 4.38
CA PHE A 50 0.91 24.37 5.12
C PHE A 50 0.08 25.59 5.59
N GLN A 51 -0.93 25.98 4.81
CA GLN A 51 -1.86 27.03 5.25
C GLN A 51 -2.71 26.57 6.45
N ILE A 52 -3.17 25.31 6.43
CA ILE A 52 -4.00 24.74 7.51
C ILE A 52 -3.19 24.61 8.83
N VAL A 53 -1.92 24.21 8.75
CA VAL A 53 -1.09 23.94 9.94
C VAL A 53 -0.30 25.16 10.44
N ARG A 54 -0.40 26.30 9.75
CA ARG A 54 0.34 27.51 10.11
C ARG A 54 0.06 27.96 11.53
N GLY A 55 1.12 28.21 12.30
CA GLY A 55 1.06 28.63 13.71
C GLY A 55 0.64 27.53 14.67
N LYS A 56 0.60 26.25 14.22
CA LYS A 56 0.13 25.12 15.01
C LYS A 56 1.27 24.22 15.49
N ARG A 57 1.02 23.57 16.62
CA ARG A 57 1.81 22.44 17.11
C ARG A 57 1.24 21.16 16.50
N VAL A 58 1.94 20.60 15.53
CA VAL A 58 1.47 19.49 14.70
C VAL A 58 1.92 18.15 15.29
N GLY A 59 0.97 17.23 15.50
CA GLY A 59 1.26 15.81 15.56
C GLY A 59 1.14 15.22 14.15
N LEU A 60 2.14 14.47 13.69
CA LEU A 60 2.16 13.93 12.34
C LEU A 60 2.19 12.40 12.34
N VAL A 61 1.11 11.79 11.84
CA VAL A 61 1.04 10.34 11.57
C VAL A 61 1.60 10.12 10.18
N THR A 62 2.79 9.52 10.06
CA THR A 62 3.47 9.37 8.77
C THR A 62 4.48 8.23 8.73
N ASN A 63 4.93 7.91 7.54
CA ASN A 63 6.00 6.95 7.23
C ASN A 63 6.76 7.43 5.97
N PRO A 64 7.70 6.65 5.39
CA PRO A 64 8.48 7.08 4.22
C PRO A 64 7.67 7.43 2.97
N THR A 65 6.40 7.03 2.88
CA THR A 65 5.54 7.35 1.74
C THR A 65 5.00 8.78 1.76
N GLY A 66 5.11 9.47 2.91
CA GLY A 66 4.72 10.86 3.10
C GLY A 66 5.66 11.83 2.39
N VAL A 67 5.71 11.79 1.05
CA VAL A 67 6.63 12.61 0.24
C VAL A 67 5.89 13.60 -0.67
N ASP A 68 6.58 14.69 -1.01
CA ASP A 68 6.18 15.63 -2.04
C ASP A 68 6.55 15.14 -3.46
N GLY A 69 6.27 15.95 -4.47
CA GLY A 69 6.57 15.62 -5.86
C GLY A 69 8.06 15.52 -6.20
N ARG A 70 8.94 15.94 -5.30
CA ARG A 70 10.41 15.85 -5.43
C ARG A 70 11.01 14.84 -4.46
N MET A 71 10.19 13.92 -3.92
CA MET A 71 10.58 12.86 -2.99
C MET A 71 11.11 13.35 -1.63
N ARG A 72 10.86 14.62 -1.26
CA ARG A 72 11.17 15.12 0.08
C ARG A 72 10.04 14.74 1.03
N MET A 73 10.37 14.25 2.22
CA MET A 73 9.33 13.95 3.21
C MET A 73 8.60 15.23 3.63
N ILE A 74 7.28 15.17 3.69
CA ILE A 74 6.43 16.25 4.21
C ILE A 74 6.80 16.55 5.67
N ALA A 75 7.16 15.52 6.44
CA ALA A 75 7.69 15.64 7.80
C ALA A 75 8.89 16.63 7.88
N ASP A 76 9.86 16.48 6.99
CA ASP A 76 11.04 17.36 6.97
C ASP A 76 10.68 18.78 6.51
N ARG A 77 9.80 18.90 5.52
CA ARG A 77 9.31 20.20 5.05
C ARG A 77 8.55 20.98 6.14
N LEU A 78 7.68 20.30 6.90
CA LEU A 78 6.96 20.91 8.02
C LEU A 78 7.90 21.34 9.14
N ARG A 79 8.96 20.56 9.42
CA ARG A 79 9.98 20.90 10.41
C ARG A 79 10.80 22.12 10.02
N GLU A 80 11.08 22.27 8.73
CA GLU A 80 11.86 23.41 8.19
C GLU A 80 11.03 24.70 8.06
N ASP A 81 9.71 24.62 8.08
CA ASP A 81 8.85 25.81 8.02
C ASP A 81 8.87 26.58 9.36
N PRO A 82 9.33 27.86 9.34
CA PRO A 82 9.41 28.66 10.57
C PRO A 82 8.04 28.96 11.20
N ASN A 83 6.95 28.76 10.48
CA ASN A 83 5.59 29.01 10.95
C ASN A 83 4.90 27.76 11.50
N THR A 84 5.58 26.61 11.55
CA THR A 84 5.00 25.34 11.97
C THR A 84 5.91 24.67 13.01
N THR A 85 5.33 24.02 14.02
CA THR A 85 6.08 23.23 15.00
C THR A 85 5.65 21.79 14.91
N VAL A 86 6.50 20.87 14.44
CA VAL A 86 6.24 19.44 14.56
C VAL A 86 6.56 19.02 15.99
N ALA A 87 5.52 18.74 16.79
CA ALA A 87 5.64 18.43 18.21
C ALA A 87 5.87 16.93 18.47
N ALA A 88 5.32 16.06 17.62
CA ALA A 88 5.48 14.62 17.73
C ALA A 88 5.25 13.93 16.38
N PHE A 89 5.91 12.81 16.18
CA PHE A 89 5.58 11.83 15.15
C PHE A 89 4.81 10.66 15.74
N PHE A 90 3.89 10.12 14.95
CA PHE A 90 3.14 8.90 15.24
C PHE A 90 3.42 7.91 14.12
N ALA A 91 4.13 6.84 14.45
CA ALA A 91 4.61 5.88 13.47
C ALA A 91 3.69 4.66 13.38
N PRO A 92 3.21 4.29 12.17
CA PRO A 92 2.45 3.06 11.96
C PRO A 92 3.35 1.83 12.00
N GLU A 93 2.81 0.67 11.62
CA GLU A 93 3.60 -0.52 11.30
C GLU A 93 4.77 -0.15 10.37
N HIS A 94 5.89 -0.80 10.50
CA HIS A 94 7.17 -0.53 9.84
C HIS A 94 7.91 0.73 10.33
N GLY A 95 7.31 1.56 11.20
CA GLY A 95 7.96 2.71 11.82
C GLY A 95 8.08 3.95 10.91
N LEU A 96 8.53 5.04 11.50
CA LEU A 96 8.70 6.34 10.83
C LEU A 96 9.63 6.26 9.61
N ARG A 97 10.67 5.43 9.66
CA ARG A 97 11.69 5.31 8.60
C ARG A 97 11.52 4.07 7.72
N GLY A 98 10.47 3.24 7.93
CA GLY A 98 10.11 2.11 7.08
C GLY A 98 11.06 0.92 7.09
N ASN A 99 11.98 0.86 8.06
CA ASN A 99 13.03 -0.16 8.12
C ASN A 99 12.70 -1.38 8.98
N ILE A 100 11.50 -1.44 9.54
CA ILE A 100 11.05 -2.50 10.45
C ILE A 100 10.23 -3.53 9.68
N GLN A 101 10.52 -4.80 9.87
CA GLN A 101 9.76 -5.89 9.23
C GLN A 101 8.34 -6.02 9.81
N ALA A 102 7.42 -6.58 9.00
CA ALA A 102 6.03 -6.79 9.39
C ALA A 102 5.93 -7.59 10.70
N GLY A 103 5.01 -7.17 11.58
CA GLY A 103 4.75 -7.82 12.86
C GLY A 103 5.74 -7.49 13.98
N GLN A 104 6.83 -6.78 13.73
CA GLN A 104 7.80 -6.40 14.76
C GLN A 104 7.28 -5.22 15.60
N LYS A 105 7.41 -5.33 16.92
CA LYS A 105 7.03 -4.25 17.86
C LYS A 105 8.07 -3.15 17.86
N ILE A 106 7.59 -1.91 17.89
CA ILE A 106 8.42 -0.71 17.96
C ILE A 106 8.07 0.01 19.26
N ALA A 107 9.09 0.31 20.08
CA ALA A 107 8.91 1.15 21.27
C ALA A 107 8.89 2.64 20.89
N ASP A 108 8.30 3.46 21.74
CA ASP A 108 8.42 4.91 21.64
C ASP A 108 9.89 5.32 21.77
N HIS A 109 10.34 6.29 20.97
CA HIS A 109 11.73 6.73 20.94
C HIS A 109 11.83 8.19 20.44
N LEU A 110 13.01 8.75 20.50
CA LEU A 110 13.32 10.00 19.78
C LEU A 110 13.83 9.67 18.38
N ASP A 111 13.31 10.35 17.37
CA ASP A 111 13.84 10.19 16.02
C ASP A 111 15.32 10.61 15.98
N PRO A 112 16.23 9.74 15.53
CA PRO A 112 17.68 10.03 15.60
C PRO A 112 18.11 11.20 14.71
N VAL A 113 17.28 11.59 13.74
CA VAL A 113 17.58 12.68 12.79
C VAL A 113 17.10 14.03 13.33
N THR A 114 15.93 14.05 13.96
CA THR A 114 15.27 15.31 14.34
C THR A 114 15.18 15.54 15.85
N SER A 115 15.43 14.51 16.66
CA SER A 115 15.21 14.49 18.11
C SER A 115 13.75 14.73 18.52
N ILE A 116 12.80 14.65 17.62
CA ILE A 116 11.36 14.75 17.88
C ILE A 116 10.86 13.41 18.44
N PRO A 117 9.96 13.40 19.45
CA PRO A 117 9.35 12.17 19.95
C PRO A 117 8.60 11.41 18.86
N VAL A 118 8.80 10.08 18.80
CA VAL A 118 8.09 9.14 17.93
C VAL A 118 7.30 8.18 18.81
N TYR A 119 5.99 8.21 18.68
CA TYR A 119 5.06 7.29 19.35
C TYR A 119 4.65 6.18 18.38
N SER A 120 4.78 4.93 18.80
CA SER A 120 4.36 3.78 17.99
C SER A 120 2.85 3.58 18.05
N LEU A 121 2.23 3.48 16.87
CA LEU A 121 0.81 3.15 16.69
C LEU A 121 0.61 1.69 16.23
N TYR A 122 1.56 0.80 16.54
CA TYR A 122 1.49 -0.62 16.15
C TYR A 122 1.62 -1.55 17.36
N GLY A 123 0.87 -2.64 17.34
CA GLY A 123 0.87 -3.65 18.40
C GLY A 123 -0.11 -3.34 19.53
N GLN A 124 0.38 -3.08 20.76
CA GLN A 124 -0.49 -2.92 21.92
C GLN A 124 -1.29 -1.61 21.96
N ARG A 125 -0.80 -0.57 21.28
CA ARG A 125 -1.41 0.77 21.26
C ARG A 125 -1.63 1.22 19.80
N PRO A 126 -2.76 0.85 19.18
CA PRO A 126 -3.04 1.22 17.79
C PRO A 126 -3.48 2.70 17.65
N ALA A 127 -3.73 3.40 18.75
CA ALA A 127 -4.16 4.79 18.79
C ALA A 127 -3.16 5.64 19.57
N PRO A 128 -3.02 6.95 19.25
CA PRO A 128 -2.33 7.92 20.11
C PRO A 128 -2.92 7.93 21.51
N SER A 129 -2.07 7.86 22.54
CA SER A 129 -2.54 8.01 23.92
C SER A 129 -2.94 9.46 24.21
N PRO A 130 -3.80 9.71 25.24
CA PRO A 130 -4.15 11.06 25.64
C PRO A 130 -2.94 11.92 25.99
N GLU A 131 -1.90 11.32 26.57
CA GLU A 131 -0.64 11.99 26.96
C GLU A 131 0.20 12.36 25.74
N ALA A 132 0.26 11.47 24.74
CA ALA A 132 0.97 11.73 23.48
C ALA A 132 0.31 12.84 22.64
N LEU A 133 -0.96 13.15 22.91
CA LEU A 133 -1.70 14.24 22.27
C LEU A 133 -1.66 15.55 23.07
N GLU A 134 -1.01 15.61 24.23
CA GLU A 134 -0.90 16.85 25.00
C GLU A 134 -0.07 17.90 24.26
N GLY A 135 -0.60 19.12 24.18
CA GLY A 135 0.03 20.23 23.48
C GLY A 135 0.05 20.08 21.96
N ILE A 136 -0.72 19.15 21.38
CA ILE A 136 -0.97 19.06 19.93
C ILE A 136 -2.20 19.91 19.59
N ASP A 137 -2.04 20.88 18.69
CA ASP A 137 -3.14 21.73 18.22
C ASP A 137 -3.90 21.12 17.05
N ILE A 138 -3.22 20.27 16.28
CA ILE A 138 -3.74 19.62 15.08
C ILE A 138 -3.01 18.30 14.81
N LEU A 139 -3.75 17.26 14.47
CA LEU A 139 -3.19 15.96 14.10
C LEU A 139 -3.32 15.76 12.59
N VAL A 140 -2.22 15.51 11.91
CA VAL A 140 -2.15 15.31 10.46
C VAL A 140 -1.82 13.84 10.16
N PHE A 141 -2.51 13.24 9.21
CA PHE A 141 -2.23 11.93 8.65
C PHE A 141 -1.72 12.06 7.21
N ASP A 142 -0.55 11.52 6.92
CA ASP A 142 0.08 11.52 5.60
C ASP A 142 0.81 10.21 5.33
N ILE A 143 0.08 9.21 4.83
CA ILE A 143 0.58 7.87 4.48
C ILE A 143 -0.12 7.39 3.21
N GLN A 144 0.62 6.72 2.30
CA GLN A 144 0.10 6.04 1.13
C GLN A 144 -0.48 4.68 1.52
N ASP A 145 -1.77 4.47 1.28
CA ASP A 145 -2.45 3.17 1.35
C ASP A 145 -2.27 2.37 0.05
N VAL A 146 -2.70 1.09 0.05
CA VAL A 146 -2.63 0.19 -1.10
C VAL A 146 -4.00 -0.26 -1.65
N GLY A 147 -5.10 0.24 -1.11
CA GLY A 147 -6.46 -0.04 -1.58
C GLY A 147 -7.06 -1.37 -1.10
N ALA A 148 -6.48 -1.97 -0.06
CA ALA A 148 -6.90 -3.24 0.48
C ALA A 148 -7.17 -3.15 1.99
N ARG A 149 -8.39 -3.50 2.43
CA ARG A 149 -8.90 -3.37 3.79
C ARG A 149 -7.97 -3.90 4.89
N PHE A 150 -7.24 -4.96 4.66
CA PHE A 150 -6.34 -5.54 5.66
C PHE A 150 -4.96 -4.85 5.69
N TYR A 151 -4.74 -3.78 4.92
CA TYR A 151 -3.55 -2.96 5.06
C TYR A 151 -3.69 -2.06 6.28
N THR A 152 -2.77 -2.19 7.23
CA THR A 152 -2.94 -1.65 8.60
C THR A 152 -3.05 -0.14 8.67
N PHE A 153 -2.66 0.58 7.62
CA PHE A 153 -2.65 2.05 7.59
C PHE A 153 -4.05 2.65 7.56
N ASP A 154 -5.03 1.99 6.95
CA ASP A 154 -6.45 2.36 6.99
C ASP A 154 -6.93 2.50 8.45
N TRP A 155 -6.53 1.55 9.27
CA TRP A 155 -6.98 1.47 10.66
C TRP A 155 -6.12 2.31 11.58
N THR A 156 -4.83 2.50 11.27
CA THR A 156 -4.01 3.52 11.94
C THR A 156 -4.62 4.91 11.76
N MET A 157 -5.07 5.25 10.54
CA MET A 157 -5.80 6.49 10.25
C MET A 157 -7.07 6.59 11.10
N THR A 158 -7.88 5.53 11.11
CA THR A 158 -9.15 5.47 11.85
C THR A 158 -8.95 5.64 13.35
N TYR A 159 -8.03 4.89 13.95
CA TYR A 159 -7.75 4.99 15.41
C TYR A 159 -7.17 6.35 15.81
N ALA A 160 -6.33 6.94 14.96
CA ALA A 160 -5.80 8.28 15.20
C ALA A 160 -6.90 9.35 15.11
N MET A 161 -7.82 9.24 14.14
CA MET A 161 -8.98 10.12 14.00
C MET A 161 -9.91 10.02 15.21
N GLU A 162 -10.21 8.82 15.69
CA GLU A 162 -11.01 8.61 16.91
C GLU A 162 -10.36 9.23 18.15
N ALA A 163 -9.02 9.11 18.29
CA ALA A 163 -8.29 9.70 19.40
C ALA A 163 -8.35 11.25 19.34
N ALA A 164 -8.17 11.82 18.13
CA ALA A 164 -8.31 13.25 17.90
C ALA A 164 -9.73 13.75 18.22
N ALA A 165 -10.76 13.02 17.78
CA ALA A 165 -12.17 13.37 18.07
C ALA A 165 -12.46 13.39 19.57
N ARG A 166 -12.00 12.38 20.33
CA ARG A 166 -12.15 12.34 21.80
C ARG A 166 -11.49 13.54 22.51
N LYS A 167 -10.34 13.99 22.00
CA LYS A 167 -9.61 15.18 22.52
C LYS A 167 -10.07 16.50 21.90
N LYS A 168 -10.99 16.47 20.93
CA LYS A 168 -11.46 17.64 20.15
C LYS A 168 -10.33 18.35 19.40
N ILE A 169 -9.31 17.61 18.99
CA ILE A 169 -8.20 18.10 18.16
C ILE A 169 -8.63 17.99 16.69
N PRO A 170 -8.49 19.05 15.87
CA PRO A 170 -8.69 18.97 14.43
C PRO A 170 -7.83 17.87 13.80
N TYR A 171 -8.44 17.10 12.89
CA TYR A 171 -7.79 15.99 12.19
C TYR A 171 -7.72 16.29 10.70
N VAL A 172 -6.53 16.23 10.14
CA VAL A 172 -6.29 16.49 8.71
C VAL A 172 -5.75 15.23 8.04
N VAL A 173 -6.38 14.82 6.94
CA VAL A 173 -5.86 13.76 6.08
C VAL A 173 -5.29 14.40 4.81
N PHE A 174 -3.98 14.25 4.60
CA PHE A 174 -3.33 14.56 3.34
C PHE A 174 -3.58 13.38 2.40
N ASP A 175 -4.58 13.52 1.53
CA ASP A 175 -5.08 12.42 0.73
C ASP A 175 -4.11 11.99 -0.36
N ARG A 176 -4.08 10.68 -0.64
CA ARG A 176 -3.21 10.07 -1.64
C ARG A 176 -4.00 9.15 -2.55
N PRO A 177 -3.57 9.00 -3.84
CA PRO A 177 -4.26 8.12 -4.78
C PRO A 177 -4.41 6.71 -4.24
N ASN A 178 -5.58 6.09 -4.47
CA ASN A 178 -5.66 4.65 -4.35
C ASN A 178 -4.82 4.03 -5.49
N PRO A 179 -3.75 3.28 -5.20
CA PRO A 179 -2.78 2.90 -6.22
C PRO A 179 -3.32 1.88 -7.23
N ILE A 180 -4.37 1.16 -6.85
CA ILE A 180 -5.03 0.16 -7.70
C ILE A 180 -6.34 0.67 -8.30
N GLY A 181 -6.52 2.00 -8.34
CA GLY A 181 -7.73 2.65 -8.82
C GLY A 181 -8.89 2.60 -7.81
N GLY A 182 -9.89 3.42 -8.06
CA GLY A 182 -11.07 3.54 -7.19
C GLY A 182 -12.37 3.05 -7.82
N HIS A 183 -12.37 2.63 -9.08
CA HIS A 183 -13.56 2.22 -9.82
C HIS A 183 -13.94 0.74 -9.57
N VAL A 184 -12.98 -0.14 -9.35
CA VAL A 184 -13.23 -1.55 -9.04
C VAL A 184 -13.29 -1.76 -7.52
N VAL A 185 -14.39 -2.35 -7.07
CA VAL A 185 -14.59 -2.78 -5.68
C VAL A 185 -14.86 -4.29 -5.69
N GLU A 186 -14.16 -5.05 -4.82
CA GLU A 186 -14.25 -6.51 -4.84
C GLU A 186 -14.09 -7.09 -3.43
N GLY A 187 -14.70 -8.24 -3.19
CA GLY A 187 -14.59 -9.01 -1.96
C GLY A 187 -15.54 -8.55 -0.84
N ALA A 188 -15.57 -9.31 0.21
CA ALA A 188 -16.52 -9.14 1.30
C ALA A 188 -16.23 -7.85 2.10
N PRO A 189 -17.22 -7.01 2.38
CA PRO A 189 -17.18 -6.18 3.57
C PRO A 189 -17.10 -7.08 4.81
N ASN A 190 -16.16 -6.79 5.72
CA ASN A 190 -16.01 -7.62 6.92
C ASN A 190 -17.25 -7.56 7.81
N THR A 191 -17.66 -8.72 8.34
CA THR A 191 -18.85 -8.85 9.18
C THR A 191 -18.54 -9.04 10.67
N PHE A 192 -17.27 -8.92 11.04
CA PHE A 192 -16.79 -8.91 12.42
C PHE A 192 -15.54 -8.05 12.54
N ASP A 193 -15.21 -7.63 13.76
CA ASP A 193 -14.03 -6.82 14.02
C ASP A 193 -12.76 -7.65 13.90
N CYS A 194 -11.88 -7.26 12.98
CA CYS A 194 -10.58 -7.88 12.75
C CYS A 194 -9.42 -6.98 13.21
N GLY A 195 -9.70 -5.91 13.96
CA GLY A 195 -8.70 -4.96 14.45
C GLY A 195 -7.97 -4.24 13.32
N LEU A 196 -6.64 -4.22 13.38
CA LEU A 196 -5.80 -3.52 12.38
C LEU A 196 -5.84 -4.12 10.96
N ILE A 197 -6.58 -5.21 10.73
CA ILE A 197 -6.77 -5.78 9.38
C ILE A 197 -8.24 -5.75 8.91
N GLY A 198 -9.08 -4.99 9.62
CA GLY A 198 -10.49 -4.84 9.25
C GLY A 198 -11.36 -4.47 10.43
N ARG A 199 -11.27 -3.21 10.89
CA ARG A 199 -12.08 -2.71 11.99
C ARG A 199 -13.57 -2.76 11.66
N LEU A 200 -14.38 -3.14 12.64
CA LEU A 200 -15.83 -3.02 12.62
C LEU A 200 -16.30 -2.62 14.02
N PRO A 201 -16.76 -1.38 14.22
CA PRO A 201 -17.29 -0.95 15.51
C PRO A 201 -18.55 -1.71 15.92
N ALA A 202 -18.76 -1.88 17.21
CA ALA A 202 -19.96 -2.53 17.74
C ALA A 202 -21.24 -1.84 17.25
N GLY A 203 -22.25 -2.63 16.90
CA GLY A 203 -23.54 -2.15 16.37
C GLY A 203 -23.60 -1.98 14.85
N HIS A 204 -22.49 -2.19 14.13
CA HIS A 204 -22.48 -2.21 12.66
C HIS A 204 -22.55 -3.63 12.13
N GLU A 205 -23.33 -3.84 11.07
CA GLU A 205 -23.53 -5.18 10.47
C GLU A 205 -22.35 -5.58 9.58
N PHE A 206 -21.73 -4.62 8.91
CA PHE A 206 -20.57 -4.82 8.04
C PHE A 206 -19.68 -3.58 8.01
N GLY A 207 -18.43 -3.79 7.66
CA GLY A 207 -17.40 -2.76 7.52
C GLY A 207 -17.11 -2.42 6.06
N VAL A 208 -15.85 -2.54 5.68
CA VAL A 208 -15.31 -2.09 4.40
C VAL A 208 -14.99 -3.31 3.51
N ALA A 209 -15.27 -3.22 2.21
CA ALA A 209 -14.95 -4.27 1.24
C ALA A 209 -13.43 -4.54 1.18
N THR A 210 -13.05 -5.76 0.81
CA THR A 210 -11.64 -6.17 0.77
C THR A 210 -10.80 -5.29 -0.16
N ARG A 211 -11.21 -5.10 -1.43
CA ARG A 211 -10.74 -4.04 -2.32
C ARG A 211 -11.76 -2.91 -2.25
N HIS A 212 -11.51 -1.90 -1.43
CA HIS A 212 -12.54 -0.94 -1.03
C HIS A 212 -12.82 0.16 -2.05
N GLY A 213 -11.89 0.43 -2.97
CA GLY A 213 -12.05 1.43 -4.01
C GLY A 213 -12.15 2.88 -3.49
N LEU A 214 -11.69 3.16 -2.28
CA LEU A 214 -11.63 4.49 -1.67
C LEU A 214 -10.18 4.98 -1.64
N THR A 215 -9.97 6.30 -1.66
CA THR A 215 -8.72 6.89 -1.17
C THR A 215 -8.73 6.91 0.35
N ILE A 216 -7.57 7.15 0.97
CA ILE A 216 -7.50 7.22 2.45
C ILE A 216 -8.34 8.40 2.99
N GLY A 217 -8.45 9.50 2.25
CA GLY A 217 -9.30 10.63 2.60
C GLY A 217 -10.79 10.32 2.47
N GLU A 218 -11.19 9.57 1.46
CA GLU A 218 -12.56 9.08 1.29
C GLU A 218 -12.92 8.07 2.38
N LEU A 219 -11.99 7.17 2.75
CA LEU A 219 -12.17 6.25 3.86
C LEU A 219 -12.31 6.99 5.20
N ALA A 220 -11.53 8.05 5.41
CA ALA A 220 -11.66 8.90 6.59
C ALA A 220 -13.05 9.54 6.67
N GLN A 221 -13.58 10.05 5.56
CA GLN A 221 -14.95 10.59 5.52
C GLN A 221 -16.01 9.52 5.76
N PHE A 222 -15.86 8.33 5.16
CA PHE A 222 -16.75 7.18 5.39
C PHE A 222 -16.79 6.83 6.89
N VAL A 223 -15.62 6.65 7.51
CA VAL A 223 -15.51 6.33 8.94
C VAL A 223 -16.11 7.44 9.81
N ASN A 224 -15.80 8.71 9.53
CA ASN A 224 -16.33 9.83 10.29
C ASN A 224 -17.86 9.91 10.20
N GLY A 225 -18.42 9.73 8.99
CA GLY A 225 -19.87 9.79 8.78
C GLY A 225 -20.61 8.58 9.32
N GLU A 226 -20.22 7.39 8.91
CA GLU A 226 -20.98 6.17 9.21
C GLU A 226 -20.70 5.62 10.62
N TRP A 227 -19.46 5.76 11.13
CA TRP A 227 -19.09 5.14 12.41
C TRP A 227 -18.96 6.12 13.57
N LEU A 228 -18.56 7.37 13.32
CA LEU A 228 -18.34 8.36 14.37
C LEU A 228 -19.45 9.42 14.45
N GLY A 229 -20.47 9.35 13.60
CA GLY A 229 -21.55 10.35 13.58
C GLY A 229 -21.05 11.78 13.37
N ASN A 230 -19.98 11.97 12.61
CA ASN A 230 -19.28 13.24 12.36
C ASN A 230 -18.64 13.86 13.62
N ALA A 231 -18.24 13.06 14.59
CA ALA A 231 -17.61 13.57 15.82
C ALA A 231 -16.19 14.12 15.59
N ALA A 232 -15.47 13.68 14.56
CA ALA A 232 -14.15 14.22 14.24
C ALA A 232 -14.28 15.54 13.46
N ASN A 233 -13.51 16.55 13.87
CA ASN A 233 -13.31 17.78 13.08
C ASN A 233 -12.33 17.47 11.95
N LEU A 234 -12.83 16.79 10.91
CA LEU A 234 -12.05 16.24 9.80
C LEU A 234 -11.93 17.24 8.64
N THR A 235 -10.70 17.43 8.16
CA THR A 235 -10.39 18.10 6.91
C THR A 235 -9.62 17.14 6.00
N VAL A 236 -10.04 16.98 4.73
CA VAL A 236 -9.31 16.22 3.72
C VAL A 236 -8.64 17.19 2.74
N VAL A 237 -7.32 17.20 2.72
CA VAL A 237 -6.54 17.93 1.70
C VAL A 237 -6.54 17.08 0.44
N LYS A 238 -7.39 17.47 -0.52
CA LYS A 238 -7.73 16.63 -1.69
C LYS A 238 -6.58 16.49 -2.67
N ILE A 239 -6.47 15.31 -3.26
CA ILE A 239 -5.56 15.06 -4.38
C ILE A 239 -5.95 15.95 -5.56
N ARG A 240 -4.99 16.53 -6.24
CA ARG A 240 -5.20 17.32 -7.46
C ARG A 240 -5.00 16.43 -8.68
N GLY A 241 -5.95 16.46 -9.63
CA GLY A 241 -5.84 15.85 -10.94
C GLY A 241 -5.95 14.32 -11.01
N TRP A 242 -6.29 13.63 -9.92
CA TRP A 242 -6.51 12.19 -9.92
C TRP A 242 -7.96 11.84 -10.30
N ARG A 243 -8.11 10.75 -11.06
CA ARG A 243 -9.37 10.11 -11.42
C ARG A 243 -9.42 8.69 -10.87
N ARG A 244 -10.62 8.21 -10.56
CA ARG A 244 -10.84 6.87 -9.98
C ARG A 244 -10.38 5.72 -10.89
N SER A 245 -10.44 5.93 -12.21
CA SER A 245 -9.98 4.96 -13.22
C SER A 245 -8.46 4.81 -13.27
N GLN A 246 -7.68 5.77 -12.71
CA GLN A 246 -6.22 5.76 -12.79
C GLN A 246 -5.58 4.84 -11.77
N TYR A 247 -4.65 4.01 -12.24
CA TYR A 247 -3.66 3.33 -11.41
C TYR A 247 -2.50 4.28 -11.07
N PHE A 248 -1.67 3.91 -10.09
CA PHE A 248 -0.63 4.79 -9.57
C PHE A 248 0.39 5.23 -10.62
N ASP A 249 0.84 4.34 -11.50
CA ASP A 249 1.79 4.60 -12.58
C ASP A 249 1.26 5.56 -13.65
N GLU A 250 -0.05 5.73 -13.73
CA GLU A 250 -0.70 6.69 -14.65
C GLU A 250 -0.75 8.10 -14.07
N THR A 251 -0.52 8.25 -12.77
CA THR A 251 -0.56 9.55 -12.08
C THR A 251 0.70 10.41 -12.28
N GLY A 252 1.78 9.84 -12.80
CA GLY A 252 3.09 10.49 -12.89
C GLY A 252 3.84 10.59 -11.54
N ARG A 253 3.28 10.05 -10.46
CA ARG A 253 3.91 9.98 -9.13
C ARG A 253 4.90 8.82 -9.08
N LEU A 254 5.94 8.94 -8.25
CA LEU A 254 6.93 7.89 -8.05
C LEU A 254 6.52 6.98 -6.89
N TRP A 255 6.68 5.66 -7.10
CA TRP A 255 6.35 4.67 -6.08
C TRP A 255 7.38 4.68 -4.95
N VAL A 256 6.91 4.88 -3.73
CA VAL A 256 7.66 4.64 -2.50
C VAL A 256 7.06 3.41 -1.84
N PRO A 257 7.81 2.31 -1.65
CA PRO A 257 7.29 1.12 -1.01
C PRO A 257 6.72 1.43 0.38
N PRO A 258 5.40 1.23 0.60
CA PRO A 258 4.80 1.53 1.90
C PRO A 258 5.17 0.49 2.98
N SER A 259 5.65 -0.68 2.56
CA SER A 259 6.24 -1.69 3.43
C SER A 259 7.35 -2.45 2.71
N PRO A 260 8.25 -3.14 3.45
CA PRO A 260 9.30 -3.98 2.84
C PRO A 260 8.76 -5.09 1.91
N ASN A 261 7.50 -5.50 2.11
CA ASN A 261 6.85 -6.54 1.29
C ASN A 261 5.84 -5.96 0.28
N MET A 262 5.92 -4.66 0.00
CA MET A 262 5.13 -3.99 -1.05
C MET A 262 6.06 -3.21 -2.00
N PRO A 263 7.01 -3.90 -2.67
CA PRO A 263 8.09 -3.25 -3.40
C PRO A 263 7.62 -2.52 -4.66
N THR A 264 6.55 -2.98 -5.31
CA THR A 264 6.10 -2.47 -6.60
C THR A 264 4.58 -2.30 -6.66
N LEU A 265 4.12 -1.56 -7.66
CA LEU A 265 2.69 -1.47 -7.96
C LEU A 265 2.11 -2.83 -8.37
N ASP A 266 2.86 -3.67 -9.08
CA ASP A 266 2.40 -5.01 -9.46
C ASP A 266 2.05 -5.86 -8.23
N THR A 267 2.87 -5.76 -7.18
CA THR A 267 2.58 -6.36 -5.87
C THR A 267 1.26 -5.81 -5.29
N ALA A 268 1.05 -4.49 -5.34
CA ALA A 268 -0.17 -3.86 -4.82
C ALA A 268 -1.43 -4.30 -5.60
N ILE A 269 -1.32 -4.53 -6.90
CA ILE A 269 -2.43 -4.97 -7.76
C ILE A 269 -2.91 -6.39 -7.39
N VAL A 270 -2.00 -7.30 -7.10
CA VAL A 270 -2.35 -8.69 -6.74
C VAL A 270 -2.70 -8.84 -5.25
N TYR A 271 -2.21 -7.93 -4.41
CA TYR A 271 -2.29 -8.01 -2.96
C TYR A 271 -3.71 -8.20 -2.40
N PRO A 272 -4.78 -7.51 -2.89
CA PRO A 272 -6.14 -7.70 -2.35
C PRO A 272 -6.64 -9.14 -2.37
N GLY A 273 -6.15 -9.97 -3.30
CA GLY A 273 -6.44 -11.39 -3.34
C GLY A 273 -5.38 -12.22 -2.64
N MET A 274 -4.11 -12.02 -3.02
CA MET A 274 -3.02 -12.94 -2.63
C MET A 274 -2.66 -12.85 -1.15
N CYS A 275 -3.07 -11.81 -0.43
CA CYS A 275 -2.89 -11.72 1.01
C CYS A 275 -3.60 -12.85 1.79
N VAL A 276 -4.65 -13.47 1.24
CA VAL A 276 -5.33 -14.61 1.89
C VAL A 276 -4.38 -15.76 2.22
N PHE A 277 -3.30 -15.92 1.42
CA PHE A 277 -2.29 -16.95 1.63
C PHE A 277 -1.48 -16.76 2.92
N GLU A 278 -1.47 -15.58 3.53
CA GLU A 278 -0.93 -15.41 4.89
C GLU A 278 -1.65 -16.28 5.92
N GLY A 279 -2.94 -16.53 5.70
CA GLY A 279 -3.76 -17.40 6.52
C GLY A 279 -3.66 -18.89 6.16
N THR A 280 -2.61 -19.31 5.47
CA THR A 280 -2.34 -20.71 5.09
C THR A 280 -0.92 -21.11 5.43
N ASN A 281 -0.59 -22.39 5.25
CA ASN A 281 0.79 -22.87 5.29
C ASN A 281 1.53 -22.72 3.94
N LEU A 282 0.89 -22.18 2.91
CA LEU A 282 1.54 -21.84 1.65
C LEU A 282 2.34 -20.55 1.78
N SER A 283 3.52 -20.48 1.17
CA SER A 283 4.29 -19.24 1.08
C SER A 283 3.60 -18.27 0.13
N GLU A 284 3.41 -17.05 0.59
CA GLU A 284 2.97 -15.90 -0.20
C GLU A 284 4.14 -15.12 -0.81
N GLY A 285 5.31 -15.74 -0.92
CA GLY A 285 6.50 -15.14 -1.53
C GLY A 285 7.27 -14.16 -0.65
N ARG A 286 6.91 -13.97 0.62
CA ARG A 286 7.76 -13.21 1.56
C ARG A 286 9.13 -13.88 1.68
N GLY A 287 10.19 -13.09 1.74
CA GLY A 287 11.57 -13.59 1.67
C GLY A 287 12.06 -13.89 0.25
N THR A 288 11.29 -13.52 -0.76
CA THR A 288 11.70 -13.47 -2.17
C THR A 288 11.68 -12.03 -2.68
N THR A 289 12.08 -11.81 -3.93
CA THR A 289 11.97 -10.50 -4.59
C THR A 289 10.56 -10.17 -5.10
N ARG A 290 9.58 -11.11 -4.96
CA ARG A 290 8.22 -11.00 -5.49
C ARG A 290 7.18 -11.44 -4.44
N PRO A 291 7.11 -10.75 -3.28
CA PRO A 291 6.10 -11.03 -2.27
C PRO A 291 4.70 -10.85 -2.84
N PHE A 292 3.78 -11.72 -2.47
CA PHE A 292 2.39 -11.81 -2.96
C PHE A 292 2.21 -12.10 -4.47
N GLU A 293 3.23 -11.90 -5.27
CA GLU A 293 3.21 -12.29 -6.69
C GLU A 293 3.60 -13.76 -6.89
N THR A 294 4.17 -14.40 -5.87
CA THR A 294 4.66 -15.79 -5.92
C THR A 294 4.02 -16.60 -4.79
N ILE A 295 3.30 -17.67 -5.16
CA ILE A 295 2.57 -18.54 -4.22
C ILE A 295 3.05 -19.97 -4.39
N GLY A 296 3.36 -20.67 -3.28
CA GLY A 296 3.78 -22.07 -3.36
C GLY A 296 4.22 -22.70 -2.06
N ALA A 297 4.70 -23.95 -2.15
CA ALA A 297 5.22 -24.72 -1.03
C ALA A 297 6.16 -25.83 -1.54
N PRO A 298 6.95 -26.51 -0.68
CA PRO A 298 7.85 -27.59 -1.10
C PRO A 298 7.14 -28.78 -1.77
N PHE A 299 5.88 -29.00 -1.45
CA PHE A 299 5.07 -30.11 -1.98
C PHE A 299 4.33 -29.76 -3.29
N VAL A 300 4.34 -28.51 -3.75
CA VAL A 300 3.61 -28.08 -4.93
C VAL A 300 4.39 -28.40 -6.21
N GLN A 301 3.71 -28.96 -7.20
CA GLN A 301 4.24 -29.27 -8.53
C GLN A 301 3.87 -28.16 -9.52
N PRO A 302 4.78 -27.23 -9.87
CA PRO A 302 4.46 -26.00 -10.61
C PRO A 302 3.77 -26.21 -11.94
N LEU A 303 4.29 -27.14 -12.76
CA LEU A 303 3.75 -27.41 -14.11
C LEU A 303 2.33 -27.99 -14.05
N GLN A 304 2.07 -28.89 -13.10
CA GLN A 304 0.76 -29.47 -12.90
C GLN A 304 -0.24 -28.40 -12.43
N LEU A 305 0.15 -27.56 -11.49
CA LEU A 305 -0.68 -26.48 -10.98
C LEU A 305 -1.07 -25.50 -12.10
N VAL A 306 -0.08 -25.03 -12.87
CA VAL A 306 -0.33 -24.11 -13.99
C VAL A 306 -1.26 -24.73 -15.02
N SER A 307 -1.05 -26.01 -15.42
CA SER A 307 -1.93 -26.68 -16.37
C SER A 307 -3.40 -26.77 -15.89
N VAL A 308 -3.65 -26.86 -14.59
CA VAL A 308 -5.02 -26.82 -14.04
C VAL A 308 -5.59 -25.40 -14.09
N LEU A 309 -4.78 -24.39 -13.70
CA LEU A 309 -5.21 -22.99 -13.67
C LEU A 309 -5.51 -22.45 -15.07
N GLU A 310 -4.75 -22.82 -16.09
CA GLU A 310 -5.01 -22.44 -17.48
C GLU A 310 -6.39 -22.90 -17.97
N ARG A 311 -6.82 -24.07 -17.57
CA ARG A 311 -8.19 -24.57 -17.89
C ARG A 311 -9.31 -23.78 -17.21
N LYS A 312 -9.01 -23.01 -16.14
CA LYS A 312 -9.99 -22.15 -15.48
C LYS A 312 -10.24 -20.85 -16.24
N GLN A 313 -9.38 -20.48 -17.19
CA GLN A 313 -9.51 -19.30 -18.05
C GLN A 313 -9.79 -18.00 -17.29
N LEU A 314 -9.05 -17.76 -16.19
CA LEU A 314 -9.22 -16.58 -15.36
C LEU A 314 -8.87 -15.30 -16.15
N PRO A 315 -9.73 -14.27 -16.13
CA PRO A 315 -9.51 -13.09 -16.95
C PRO A 315 -8.36 -12.23 -16.42
N GLY A 316 -7.61 -11.62 -17.34
CA GLY A 316 -6.59 -10.62 -17.04
C GLY A 316 -5.33 -11.15 -16.36
N VAL A 317 -5.13 -12.47 -16.23
CA VAL A 317 -4.01 -13.07 -15.50
C VAL A 317 -3.41 -14.25 -16.25
N ILE A 318 -2.09 -14.40 -16.15
CA ILE A 318 -1.34 -15.59 -16.56
C ILE A 318 -0.55 -16.10 -15.36
N PHE A 319 -0.47 -17.42 -15.21
CA PHE A 319 0.33 -18.08 -14.19
C PHE A 319 1.59 -18.68 -14.80
N ARG A 320 2.75 -18.25 -14.33
CA ARG A 320 4.04 -18.82 -14.71
C ARG A 320 4.45 -19.87 -13.68
N PRO A 321 4.80 -21.11 -14.08
CA PRO A 321 5.38 -22.07 -13.15
C PRO A 321 6.72 -21.54 -12.63
N THR A 322 6.96 -21.65 -11.32
CA THR A 322 8.17 -21.12 -10.70
C THR A 322 8.68 -22.00 -9.57
N PHE A 323 9.99 -21.93 -9.33
CA PHE A 323 10.64 -22.43 -8.13
C PHE A 323 11.29 -21.27 -7.40
N PHE A 324 11.25 -21.29 -6.07
CA PHE A 324 11.82 -20.24 -5.24
C PHE A 324 12.21 -20.77 -3.86
N THR A 325 13.15 -20.08 -3.20
CA THR A 325 13.58 -20.41 -1.84
C THR A 325 13.45 -19.16 -0.99
N PRO A 326 12.45 -19.06 -0.08
CA PRO A 326 12.29 -17.91 0.81
C PRO A 326 13.49 -17.75 1.74
N THR A 327 13.96 -16.51 1.93
CA THR A 327 15.05 -16.20 2.88
C THR A 327 14.55 -15.94 4.30
N PHE A 328 13.26 -15.72 4.48
CA PHE A 328 12.57 -15.61 5.77
C PHE A 328 11.09 -15.96 5.61
N SER A 329 10.33 -16.02 6.72
CA SER A 329 8.91 -16.39 6.75
C SER A 329 8.69 -17.89 6.49
N LYS A 330 7.53 -18.25 5.94
CA LYS A 330 7.16 -19.65 5.67
C LYS A 330 8.14 -20.33 4.74
N TRP A 331 8.50 -21.58 5.05
CA TRP A 331 9.40 -22.40 4.25
C TRP A 331 10.80 -21.80 4.05
N GLN A 332 11.27 -20.97 4.99
CA GLN A 332 12.62 -20.39 4.94
C GLN A 332 13.68 -21.43 4.64
N GLY A 333 14.52 -21.18 3.64
CA GLY A 333 15.64 -22.05 3.22
C GLY A 333 15.23 -23.31 2.47
N GLN A 334 13.93 -23.56 2.23
CA GLN A 334 13.44 -24.74 1.52
C GLN A 334 13.05 -24.36 0.09
N LEU A 335 13.38 -25.25 -0.86
CA LEU A 335 12.94 -25.11 -2.24
C LEU A 335 11.43 -25.34 -2.33
N CYS A 336 10.70 -24.32 -2.74
CA CYS A 336 9.25 -24.35 -3.00
C CYS A 336 8.99 -24.40 -4.51
N GLY A 337 8.02 -25.21 -4.90
CA GLY A 337 7.38 -25.10 -6.20
C GLY A 337 6.11 -24.26 -6.10
N GLY A 338 5.70 -23.62 -7.20
CA GLY A 338 4.49 -22.80 -7.17
C GLY A 338 4.24 -22.03 -8.46
N VAL A 339 3.50 -20.96 -8.35
CA VAL A 339 3.18 -20.08 -9.47
C VAL A 339 3.60 -18.65 -9.18
N GLN A 340 4.02 -17.93 -10.22
CA GLN A 340 4.08 -16.48 -10.24
C GLN A 340 2.86 -15.94 -10.99
N VAL A 341 2.19 -14.97 -10.39
CA VAL A 341 0.99 -14.32 -10.91
C VAL A 341 1.40 -13.13 -11.78
N HIS A 342 1.00 -13.12 -13.05
CA HIS A 342 1.25 -12.01 -13.96
C HIS A 342 -0.08 -11.41 -14.41
N VAL A 343 -0.34 -10.17 -14.04
CA VAL A 343 -1.51 -9.42 -14.49
C VAL A 343 -1.21 -8.85 -15.87
N ILE A 344 -2.01 -9.25 -16.87
CA ILE A 344 -1.87 -8.81 -18.26
C ILE A 344 -2.93 -7.82 -18.69
N ASP A 345 -4.05 -7.77 -17.93
CA ASP A 345 -5.12 -6.81 -18.14
C ASP A 345 -5.72 -6.44 -16.78
N ARG A 346 -5.47 -5.21 -16.33
CA ARG A 346 -5.91 -4.69 -15.03
C ARG A 346 -7.42 -4.46 -14.95
N GLU A 347 -8.07 -4.21 -16.09
CA GLU A 347 -9.51 -3.92 -16.15
C GLU A 347 -10.34 -5.18 -15.90
N THR A 348 -9.89 -6.31 -16.44
CA THR A 348 -10.60 -7.59 -16.28
C THR A 348 -10.10 -8.41 -15.11
N PHE A 349 -8.88 -8.16 -14.60
CA PHE A 349 -8.32 -8.87 -13.47
C PHE A 349 -9.14 -8.69 -12.19
N ARG A 350 -9.46 -9.80 -11.56
CA ARG A 350 -10.20 -9.86 -10.28
C ARG A 350 -9.33 -10.56 -9.23
N PRO A 351 -8.56 -9.79 -8.43
CA PRO A 351 -7.56 -10.36 -7.51
C PRO A 351 -8.16 -11.34 -6.52
N ILE A 352 -9.33 -11.04 -5.94
CA ILE A 352 -9.94 -11.87 -4.91
C ILE A 352 -10.49 -13.16 -5.53
N HIS A 353 -11.22 -13.07 -6.62
CA HIS A 353 -11.68 -14.24 -7.37
C HIS A 353 -10.51 -15.15 -7.78
N THR A 354 -9.46 -14.55 -8.34
CA THR A 354 -8.25 -15.28 -8.75
C THR A 354 -7.59 -16.01 -7.58
N ALA A 355 -7.48 -15.36 -6.43
CA ALA A 355 -6.88 -15.96 -5.24
C ALA A 355 -7.75 -17.10 -4.67
N LEU A 356 -9.07 -16.96 -4.67
CA LEU A 356 -9.99 -18.02 -4.23
C LEU A 356 -9.88 -19.24 -5.15
N VAL A 357 -9.86 -19.07 -6.47
CA VAL A 357 -9.67 -20.15 -7.42
C VAL A 357 -8.32 -20.83 -7.25
N LEU A 358 -7.23 -20.05 -7.07
CA LEU A 358 -5.90 -20.60 -6.82
C LEU A 358 -5.84 -21.39 -5.52
N LEU A 359 -6.37 -20.83 -4.42
CA LEU A 359 -6.40 -21.51 -3.12
C LEU A 359 -7.24 -22.78 -3.17
N LYS A 360 -8.43 -22.72 -3.76
CA LYS A 360 -9.30 -23.89 -3.93
C LYS A 360 -8.61 -24.99 -4.75
N THR A 361 -7.95 -24.63 -5.86
CA THR A 361 -7.18 -25.56 -6.69
C THR A 361 -6.06 -26.24 -5.90
N LEU A 362 -5.34 -25.48 -5.07
CA LEU A 362 -4.27 -26.04 -4.23
C LEU A 362 -4.82 -26.98 -3.15
N ILE A 363 -5.95 -26.66 -2.53
CA ILE A 363 -6.64 -27.56 -1.57
C ILE A 363 -7.07 -28.85 -2.25
N GLU A 364 -7.63 -28.79 -3.45
CA GLU A 364 -8.10 -29.95 -4.23
C GLU A 364 -6.94 -30.85 -4.69
N GLN A 365 -5.79 -30.26 -5.07
CA GLN A 365 -4.61 -31.03 -5.48
C GLN A 365 -3.82 -31.62 -4.32
N TYR A 366 -3.82 -30.94 -3.18
CA TYR A 366 -3.01 -31.29 -2.00
C TYR A 366 -3.84 -31.32 -0.70
N PRO A 367 -4.94 -32.13 -0.64
CA PRO A 367 -5.94 -32.05 0.43
C PRO A 367 -5.40 -32.40 1.84
N SER A 368 -4.31 -33.19 1.91
CA SER A 368 -3.65 -33.53 3.18
C SER A 368 -2.47 -32.65 3.55
N GLN A 369 -2.10 -31.69 2.71
CA GLN A 369 -0.88 -30.88 2.87
C GLN A 369 -1.19 -29.39 3.01
N VAL A 370 -2.26 -28.89 2.34
CA VAL A 370 -2.67 -27.49 2.45
C VAL A 370 -3.51 -27.30 3.73
N GLU A 371 -3.03 -26.38 4.57
CA GLU A 371 -3.73 -25.96 5.77
C GLU A 371 -4.23 -24.54 5.62
N VAL A 372 -5.50 -24.28 5.97
CA VAL A 372 -6.10 -22.95 6.02
C VAL A 372 -6.48 -22.64 7.47
N THR A 373 -5.90 -21.60 8.02
CA THR A 373 -6.05 -21.23 9.43
C THR A 373 -7.19 -20.22 9.65
N PRO A 374 -7.67 -20.04 10.89
CA PRO A 374 -8.67 -19.00 11.21
C PRO A 374 -8.22 -17.58 10.83
N PHE A 375 -6.92 -17.35 10.62
CA PHE A 375 -6.42 -16.06 10.16
C PHE A 375 -6.91 -15.70 8.75
N ALA A 376 -7.08 -16.70 7.86
CA ALA A 376 -7.69 -16.49 6.55
C ALA A 376 -9.12 -15.92 6.66
N SER A 377 -9.90 -16.32 7.67
CA SER A 377 -11.24 -15.76 7.93
C SER A 377 -11.18 -14.28 8.30
N LYS A 378 -10.17 -13.84 9.06
CA LYS A 378 -9.95 -12.42 9.37
C LYS A 378 -9.57 -11.62 8.13
N LEU A 379 -8.68 -12.16 7.31
CA LEU A 379 -8.27 -11.53 6.05
C LEU A 379 -9.46 -11.38 5.09
N MET A 380 -10.25 -12.42 4.92
CA MET A 380 -11.44 -12.37 4.07
C MET A 380 -12.60 -11.58 4.69
N GLY A 381 -12.58 -11.34 6.01
CA GLY A 381 -13.68 -10.65 6.71
C GLY A 381 -14.96 -11.48 6.83
N ILE A 382 -14.85 -12.79 6.66
CA ILE A 382 -15.98 -13.73 6.65
C ILE A 382 -15.75 -14.74 7.78
N PRO A 383 -16.68 -14.87 8.74
CA PRO A 383 -16.62 -15.94 9.74
C PRO A 383 -16.51 -17.31 9.06
N ASP A 384 -15.70 -18.18 9.62
CA ASP A 384 -15.55 -19.58 9.18
C ASP A 384 -15.08 -19.77 7.72
N PHE A 385 -14.60 -18.73 7.04
CA PHE A 385 -14.05 -18.85 5.68
C PHE A 385 -13.04 -19.99 5.57
N HIS A 386 -12.15 -20.14 6.56
CA HIS A 386 -11.14 -21.20 6.60
C HIS A 386 -11.71 -22.62 6.57
N GLN A 387 -12.97 -22.81 7.04
CA GLN A 387 -13.68 -24.10 6.98
C GLN A 387 -14.49 -24.25 5.70
N ARG A 388 -14.94 -23.13 5.13
CA ARG A 388 -15.83 -23.09 3.98
C ARG A 388 -15.09 -23.31 2.67
N ILE A 389 -13.89 -22.72 2.50
CA ILE A 389 -13.12 -22.75 1.25
C ILE A 389 -12.81 -24.18 0.76
N GLY A 390 -12.63 -25.12 1.67
CA GLY A 390 -12.46 -26.54 1.32
C GLY A 390 -13.73 -27.26 0.86
N LYS A 391 -14.91 -26.77 1.25
CA LYS A 391 -16.21 -27.46 1.07
C LYS A 391 -17.10 -26.82 0.02
N GLU A 392 -17.14 -25.50 -0.03
CA GLU A 392 -18.00 -24.72 -0.93
C GLU A 392 -17.29 -24.41 -2.25
N SER A 393 -18.03 -24.12 -3.31
CA SER A 393 -17.47 -23.57 -4.54
C SER A 393 -17.11 -22.09 -4.35
N VAL A 394 -16.25 -21.57 -5.22
CA VAL A 394 -15.87 -20.15 -5.18
C VAL A 394 -17.09 -19.25 -5.37
N GLU A 395 -18.00 -19.65 -6.28
CA GLU A 395 -19.25 -18.93 -6.57
C GLU A 395 -20.17 -18.89 -5.35
N GLN A 396 -20.26 -19.97 -4.57
CA GLN A 396 -21.05 -20.02 -3.33
C GLN A 396 -20.47 -19.08 -2.27
N ILE A 397 -19.14 -19.05 -2.13
CA ILE A 397 -18.45 -18.14 -1.22
C ILE A 397 -18.71 -16.70 -1.65
N GLU A 398 -18.55 -16.38 -2.93
CA GLU A 398 -18.79 -15.03 -3.47
C GLU A 398 -20.25 -14.59 -3.32
N ALA A 399 -21.20 -15.47 -3.57
CA ALA A 399 -22.61 -15.18 -3.37
C ALA A 399 -22.95 -14.81 -1.91
N SER A 400 -22.20 -15.34 -0.94
CA SER A 400 -22.46 -15.09 0.48
C SER A 400 -22.27 -13.64 0.94
N TRP A 401 -21.45 -12.84 0.24
CA TRP A 401 -21.24 -11.43 0.59
C TRP A 401 -21.89 -10.44 -0.38
N LYS A 402 -22.55 -10.91 -1.44
CA LYS A 402 -23.07 -10.05 -2.51
C LYS A 402 -23.98 -8.94 -1.98
N SER A 403 -24.93 -9.27 -1.12
CA SER A 403 -25.85 -8.29 -0.54
C SER A 403 -25.14 -7.22 0.30
N ASN A 404 -24.16 -7.61 1.12
CA ASN A 404 -23.40 -6.65 1.91
C ASN A 404 -22.51 -5.77 1.01
N LEU A 405 -21.95 -6.33 -0.07
CA LEU A 405 -21.16 -5.56 -1.03
C LEU A 405 -22.03 -4.53 -1.77
N GLU A 406 -23.23 -4.90 -2.19
CA GLU A 406 -24.18 -3.97 -2.82
C GLU A 406 -24.56 -2.83 -1.87
N ARG A 407 -24.85 -3.12 -0.60
CA ARG A 407 -25.11 -2.08 0.43
C ARG A 407 -23.89 -1.21 0.68
N TYR A 408 -22.69 -1.80 0.76
CA TYR A 408 -21.44 -1.02 0.89
C TYR A 408 -21.25 -0.07 -0.28
N LEU A 409 -21.49 -0.50 -1.52
CA LEU A 409 -21.38 0.33 -2.71
C LEU A 409 -22.33 1.55 -2.67
N GLU A 410 -23.57 1.36 -2.20
CA GLU A 410 -24.52 2.47 -2.05
C GLU A 410 -24.09 3.47 -0.98
N ILE A 411 -23.60 3.00 0.17
CA ILE A 411 -23.12 3.88 1.24
C ILE A 411 -21.86 4.63 0.79
N ARG A 412 -20.92 3.91 0.18
CA ARG A 412 -19.65 4.44 -0.31
C ARG A 412 -19.83 5.65 -1.24
N LYS A 413 -20.85 5.67 -2.10
CA LYS A 413 -21.13 6.77 -3.04
C LYS A 413 -21.21 8.14 -2.38
N LYS A 414 -21.65 8.21 -1.12
CA LYS A 414 -21.79 9.47 -0.38
C LYS A 414 -20.43 10.13 -0.07
N TYR A 415 -19.36 9.37 -0.09
CA TYR A 415 -18.03 9.77 0.38
C TYR A 415 -17.01 9.91 -0.75
N LEU A 416 -17.42 9.73 -2.00
CA LEU A 416 -16.54 9.87 -3.15
C LEU A 416 -16.20 11.34 -3.41
N LEU A 417 -14.91 11.65 -3.47
CA LEU A 417 -14.37 13.00 -3.64
C LEU A 417 -13.89 13.28 -5.07
N TYR A 418 -13.68 12.24 -5.86
CA TYR A 418 -12.99 12.32 -7.15
C TYR A 418 -13.86 11.77 -8.27
N PRO A 419 -13.71 12.32 -9.52
CA PRO A 419 -14.44 11.84 -10.68
C PRO A 419 -13.98 10.43 -11.12
N GLU A 420 -14.82 9.79 -11.92
CA GLU A 420 -14.50 8.54 -12.61
C GLU A 420 -13.38 8.72 -13.65
#